data_617dae25406b324ddbd0eaa3fc7fd36f
#
_entry.id   617dae25406b324ddbd0eaa3fc7fd36f
#
_cell.length_a   1.000
_cell.length_b   1.000
_cell.length_c   1.000
_cell.angle_alpha   90.00
_cell.angle_beta   90.00
_cell.angle_gamma   90.00
#
_symmetry.space_group_name_H-M   'P 1'
#
loop_
_entity.id
_entity.type
_entity.pdbx_description
1 polymer ?
#
loop_
_entity_poly.entity_id
_entity_poly.type
_entity_poly.pdbx_seq_one_letter_code
_entity_poly.pdbx_strand_id
1 'polypeptide(L)'
;MYEEVKNEMTSLDIRFLVRELRKLITGGFIRKIYQYGDSRSKNLFFEIFVPNKGAFWLYMDKNKIFLTKHKKPAPQEPPSFCMFLRKHLMNKKIKNITQAGFDRIVEIETEQCVFIAELFHSGNFILCDSLKNIIMPLEIQKWKDREIKPKIPYRYPPKPLNPFAMDIETFISSFFRTEKKLIAYLASSLGFGSVYAQEICARCGVDGNILCKEIKTDDIVAIYNTIQEMDKEFSPCVYENFVSPFPLKIYGNRDVIFKPSFSEALDEYFSKREVETVKESIEKQIKEEKEKLERIVKQQDEALERWKRIEKQSREMGDRIYSYYSVVEGVIEGIRKAKESGLSWSEIKEKISQESSPEAEAIKEIREGDNVVVLSL
;
A
#
# COMPACT_ATOMS: atom_id res chain seq x y z
N MET A 1 5.58 21.79 -11.84
CA MET A 1 4.74 20.93 -12.70
C MET A 1 4.19 19.83 -11.80
N TYR A 2 2.92 19.86 -11.46
CA TYR A 2 2.35 18.93 -10.48
C TYR A 2 2.03 17.61 -11.18
N GLU A 3 2.79 16.57 -10.85
CA GLU A 3 2.51 15.19 -11.25
C GLU A 3 1.73 14.47 -10.14
N GLU A 4 0.62 15.07 -9.69
CA GLU A 4 -0.19 14.42 -8.68
C GLU A 4 -0.97 13.28 -9.31
N VAL A 5 -0.60 12.07 -8.93
CA VAL A 5 -1.27 10.84 -9.35
C VAL A 5 -2.55 10.64 -8.54
N LYS A 6 -3.68 10.51 -9.21
CA LYS A 6 -4.97 10.30 -8.54
C LYS A 6 -5.09 8.87 -8.02
N ASN A 7 -5.04 8.71 -6.71
CA ASN A 7 -5.19 7.42 -6.03
C ASN A 7 -6.54 7.27 -5.31
N GLU A 8 -7.27 8.36 -5.13
CA GLU A 8 -8.56 8.40 -4.45
C GLU A 8 -9.53 9.34 -5.17
N MET A 9 -10.82 9.10 -4.96
CA MET A 9 -11.86 9.98 -5.45
C MET A 9 -12.08 11.14 -4.48
N THR A 10 -12.30 12.34 -5.02
CA THR A 10 -12.71 13.52 -4.26
C THR A 10 -14.23 13.55 -4.07
N SER A 11 -14.70 14.47 -3.23
CA SER A 11 -16.15 14.70 -3.07
C SER A 11 -16.83 15.13 -4.38
N LEU A 12 -16.10 15.88 -5.23
CA LEU A 12 -16.59 16.27 -6.54
C LEU A 12 -16.73 15.08 -7.50
N ASP A 13 -15.75 14.18 -7.52
CA ASP A 13 -15.84 12.95 -8.33
C ASP A 13 -17.06 12.13 -7.94
N ILE A 14 -17.27 11.95 -6.63
CA ILE A 14 -18.41 11.18 -6.12
C ILE A 14 -19.73 11.85 -6.50
N ARG A 15 -19.78 13.18 -6.47
CA ARG A 15 -20.98 13.93 -6.88
C ARG A 15 -21.38 13.61 -8.32
N PHE A 16 -20.44 13.66 -9.24
CA PHE A 16 -20.69 13.34 -10.65
C PHE A 16 -21.01 11.86 -10.83
N LEU A 17 -20.25 10.98 -10.22
CA LEU A 17 -20.48 9.55 -10.32
C LEU A 17 -21.85 9.15 -9.74
N VAL A 18 -22.24 9.65 -8.59
CA VAL A 18 -23.55 9.33 -7.97
C VAL A 18 -24.70 9.76 -8.88
N ARG A 19 -24.59 10.88 -9.58
CA ARG A 19 -25.58 11.31 -10.58
C ARG A 19 -25.70 10.31 -11.73
N GLU A 20 -24.59 9.78 -12.20
CA GLU A 20 -24.54 8.75 -13.22
C GLU A 20 -25.10 7.41 -12.71
N LEU A 21 -24.61 6.92 -11.58
CA LEU A 21 -25.08 5.68 -10.95
C LEU A 21 -26.57 5.71 -10.69
N ARG A 22 -27.12 6.83 -10.23
CA ARG A 22 -28.56 6.99 -10.00
C ARG A 22 -29.37 6.73 -11.29
N LYS A 23 -28.91 7.18 -12.45
CA LYS A 23 -29.56 6.95 -13.75
C LYS A 23 -29.39 5.50 -14.23
N LEU A 24 -28.27 4.88 -13.92
CA LEU A 24 -27.91 3.56 -14.46
C LEU A 24 -28.48 2.41 -13.62
N ILE A 25 -28.32 2.44 -12.31
CA ILE A 25 -28.56 1.28 -11.45
C ILE A 25 -29.70 1.43 -10.44
N THR A 26 -30.35 2.60 -10.33
CA THR A 26 -31.61 2.71 -9.56
C THR A 26 -32.69 1.85 -10.19
N GLY A 27 -33.44 1.14 -9.36
CA GLY A 27 -34.43 0.16 -9.79
C GLY A 27 -33.87 -1.22 -10.08
N GLY A 28 -32.55 -1.38 -10.08
CA GLY A 28 -31.86 -2.66 -10.23
C GLY A 28 -31.87 -3.51 -8.96
N PHE A 29 -31.59 -4.79 -9.09
CA PHE A 29 -31.54 -5.76 -8.01
C PHE A 29 -30.11 -6.20 -7.75
N ILE A 30 -29.68 -6.23 -6.48
CA ILE A 30 -28.37 -6.74 -6.07
C ILE A 30 -28.39 -8.27 -6.18
N ARG A 31 -27.67 -8.84 -7.16
CA ARG A 31 -27.70 -10.29 -7.45
C ARG A 31 -26.60 -11.05 -6.74
N LYS A 32 -25.39 -10.48 -6.68
CA LYS A 32 -24.24 -11.12 -6.03
C LYS A 32 -23.43 -10.06 -5.30
N ILE A 33 -22.79 -10.49 -4.22
CA ILE A 33 -21.86 -9.66 -3.44
C ILE A 33 -20.60 -10.47 -3.21
N TYR A 34 -19.45 -9.84 -3.46
CA TYR A 34 -18.14 -10.42 -3.20
C TYR A 34 -17.29 -9.44 -2.39
N GLN A 35 -16.50 -10.00 -1.47
CA GLN A 35 -15.46 -9.26 -0.74
C GLN A 35 -14.14 -9.98 -0.99
N TYR A 36 -13.13 -9.26 -1.44
CA TYR A 36 -11.81 -9.80 -1.75
C TYR A 36 -10.82 -9.42 -0.64
N GLY A 37 -9.88 -10.33 -0.36
CA GLY A 37 -8.94 -10.20 0.73
C GLY A 37 -9.44 -10.82 2.04
N ASP A 38 -8.92 -10.37 3.15
CA ASP A 38 -9.28 -10.85 4.48
C ASP A 38 -10.63 -10.29 4.99
N SER A 39 -10.99 -10.65 6.22
CA SER A 39 -12.26 -10.22 6.86
C SER A 39 -12.37 -8.70 7.06
N ARG A 40 -11.25 -7.97 7.05
CA ARG A 40 -11.20 -6.50 7.20
C ARG A 40 -10.97 -5.77 5.89
N SER A 41 -10.84 -6.52 4.80
CA SER A 41 -10.57 -5.92 3.49
C SER A 41 -11.75 -5.10 3.01
N LYS A 42 -11.48 -3.83 2.69
CA LYS A 42 -12.44 -2.88 2.12
C LYS A 42 -12.42 -2.98 0.59
N ASN A 43 -12.72 -4.15 0.06
CA ASN A 43 -12.71 -4.43 -1.37
C ASN A 43 -13.96 -5.24 -1.72
N LEU A 44 -15.04 -4.53 -2.10
CA LEU A 44 -16.36 -5.08 -2.36
C LEU A 44 -16.74 -4.98 -3.83
N PHE A 45 -17.46 -5.98 -4.32
CA PHE A 45 -18.10 -5.98 -5.63
C PHE A 45 -19.58 -6.35 -5.48
N PHE A 46 -20.45 -5.52 -6.06
CA PHE A 46 -21.88 -5.82 -6.17
C PHE A 46 -22.24 -6.07 -7.63
N GLU A 47 -22.78 -7.23 -7.95
CA GLU A 47 -23.45 -7.48 -9.22
C GLU A 47 -24.89 -6.99 -9.10
N ILE A 48 -25.23 -6.02 -9.91
CA ILE A 48 -26.53 -5.36 -9.93
C ILE A 48 -27.18 -5.61 -11.29
N PHE A 49 -28.31 -6.29 -11.29
CA PHE A 49 -29.10 -6.53 -12.49
C PHE A 49 -30.20 -5.47 -12.62
N VAL A 50 -30.19 -4.75 -13.72
CA VAL A 50 -31.20 -3.74 -14.03
C VAL A 50 -32.06 -4.25 -15.18
N PRO A 51 -33.39 -4.37 -15.02
CA PRO A 51 -34.28 -4.78 -16.11
C PRO A 51 -34.05 -3.91 -17.34
N ASN A 52 -34.02 -4.52 -18.51
CA ASN A 52 -33.80 -3.90 -19.82
C ASN A 52 -32.42 -3.25 -20.05
N LYS A 53 -31.53 -3.25 -19.06
CA LYS A 53 -30.14 -2.71 -19.18
C LYS A 53 -29.06 -3.76 -18.95
N GLY A 54 -29.41 -4.90 -18.30
CA GLY A 54 -28.46 -5.97 -18.01
C GLY A 54 -27.74 -5.85 -16.67
N ALA A 55 -26.58 -6.48 -16.56
CA ALA A 55 -25.81 -6.56 -15.32
C ALA A 55 -24.71 -5.50 -15.27
N PHE A 56 -24.61 -4.83 -14.14
CA PHE A 56 -23.57 -3.88 -13.80
C PHE A 56 -22.75 -4.41 -12.62
N TRP A 57 -21.42 -4.16 -12.64
CA TRP A 57 -20.51 -4.53 -11.56
C TRP A 57 -20.03 -3.28 -10.85
N LEU A 58 -20.53 -3.04 -9.63
CA LEU A 58 -20.14 -1.91 -8.81
C LEU A 58 -18.96 -2.35 -7.92
N TYR A 59 -17.79 -1.79 -8.18
CA TYR A 59 -16.59 -1.93 -7.37
C TYR A 59 -16.55 -0.85 -6.31
N MET A 60 -16.09 -1.20 -5.09
CA MET A 60 -15.89 -0.26 -3.99
C MET A 60 -14.67 -0.67 -3.18
N ASP A 61 -13.80 0.28 -2.87
CA ASP A 61 -12.77 0.12 -1.86
C ASP A 61 -12.75 1.33 -0.90
N LYS A 62 -11.71 1.44 -0.07
CA LYS A 62 -11.57 2.52 0.92
C LYS A 62 -11.47 3.93 0.31
N ASN A 63 -11.14 4.06 -0.97
CA ASN A 63 -10.83 5.34 -1.61
C ASN A 63 -11.69 5.63 -2.85
N LYS A 64 -12.39 4.62 -3.38
CA LYS A 64 -13.06 4.75 -4.67
C LYS A 64 -14.28 3.83 -4.81
N ILE A 65 -15.19 4.25 -5.67
CA ILE A 65 -16.37 3.50 -6.09
C ILE A 65 -16.60 3.77 -7.57
N PHE A 66 -16.87 2.77 -8.39
CA PHE A 66 -17.23 2.94 -9.80
C PHE A 66 -17.78 1.64 -10.41
N LEU A 67 -18.43 1.74 -11.58
CA LEU A 67 -18.80 0.56 -12.36
C LEU A 67 -17.59 0.05 -13.13
N THR A 68 -17.35 -1.27 -13.08
CA THR A 68 -16.23 -1.90 -13.77
C THR A 68 -16.71 -2.99 -14.74
N LYS A 69 -15.97 -3.15 -15.83
CA LYS A 69 -16.11 -4.28 -16.77
C LYS A 69 -15.20 -5.45 -16.39
N HIS A 70 -14.25 -5.22 -15.48
CA HIS A 70 -13.23 -6.19 -15.08
C HIS A 70 -13.70 -7.02 -13.88
N LYS A 71 -14.14 -8.25 -14.19
CA LYS A 71 -14.53 -9.22 -13.15
C LYS A 71 -13.30 -9.90 -12.57
N LYS A 72 -13.20 -9.94 -11.23
CA LYS A 72 -12.22 -10.79 -10.55
C LYS A 72 -12.84 -12.18 -10.28
N PRO A 73 -12.04 -13.27 -10.29
CA PRO A 73 -12.52 -14.59 -9.88
C PRO A 73 -13.14 -14.53 -8.48
N ALA A 74 -14.23 -15.26 -8.27
CA ALA A 74 -14.88 -15.30 -6.96
C ALA A 74 -13.93 -15.89 -5.90
N PRO A 75 -13.85 -15.28 -4.69
CA PRO A 75 -13.08 -15.88 -3.60
C PRO A 75 -13.67 -17.22 -3.20
N GLN A 76 -12.82 -18.20 -2.86
CA GLN A 76 -13.25 -19.54 -2.45
C GLN A 76 -14.06 -19.47 -1.16
N GLU A 77 -13.58 -18.70 -0.19
CA GLU A 77 -14.25 -18.50 1.11
C GLU A 77 -14.61 -17.02 1.29
N PRO A 78 -15.91 -16.68 1.28
CA PRO A 78 -16.35 -15.32 1.50
C PRO A 78 -16.22 -14.94 2.99
N PRO A 79 -15.65 -13.76 3.32
CA PRO A 79 -15.58 -13.26 4.68
C PRO A 79 -16.96 -13.09 5.34
N SER A 80 -17.00 -13.11 6.68
CA SER A 80 -18.23 -13.02 7.47
C SER A 80 -19.09 -11.79 7.14
N PHE A 81 -18.47 -10.63 6.94
CA PHE A 81 -19.18 -9.40 6.56
C PHE A 81 -19.85 -9.54 5.18
N CYS A 82 -19.16 -10.15 4.21
CA CYS A 82 -19.75 -10.46 2.91
C CYS A 82 -21.00 -11.35 3.02
N MET A 83 -20.91 -12.40 3.84
CA MET A 83 -22.06 -13.30 4.07
C MET A 83 -23.20 -12.56 4.75
N PHE A 84 -22.88 -11.64 5.65
CA PHE A 84 -23.89 -10.81 6.30
C PHE A 84 -24.58 -9.86 5.30
N LEU A 85 -23.82 -9.19 4.44
CA LEU A 85 -24.37 -8.36 3.37
C LEU A 85 -25.24 -9.18 2.41
N ARG A 86 -24.83 -10.40 2.03
CA ARG A 86 -25.61 -11.30 1.18
C ARG A 86 -26.97 -11.60 1.80
N LYS A 87 -27.03 -11.91 3.11
CA LYS A 87 -28.28 -12.20 3.83
C LYS A 87 -29.28 -11.04 3.75
N HIS A 88 -28.81 -9.80 3.80
CA HIS A 88 -29.67 -8.62 3.90
C HIS A 88 -29.95 -7.91 2.58
N LEU A 89 -28.98 -7.94 1.64
CA LEU A 89 -29.04 -7.14 0.42
C LEU A 89 -29.29 -7.96 -0.87
N MET A 90 -29.03 -9.28 -0.88
CA MET A 90 -29.28 -10.07 -2.09
C MET A 90 -30.76 -10.06 -2.46
N ASN A 91 -31.01 -9.91 -3.77
CA ASN A 91 -32.32 -9.79 -4.39
C ASN A 91 -33.13 -8.57 -3.92
N LYS A 92 -32.53 -7.63 -3.20
CA LYS A 92 -33.18 -6.37 -2.85
C LYS A 92 -33.04 -5.36 -3.99
N LYS A 93 -34.11 -4.60 -4.20
CA LYS A 93 -34.17 -3.53 -5.20
C LYS A 93 -33.49 -2.28 -4.66
N ILE A 94 -32.61 -1.67 -5.45
CA ILE A 94 -32.02 -0.37 -5.15
C ILE A 94 -33.08 0.71 -5.37
N LYS A 95 -33.45 1.42 -4.32
CA LYS A 95 -34.38 2.54 -4.37
C LYS A 95 -33.70 3.84 -4.77
N ASN A 96 -32.53 4.07 -4.20
CA ASN A 96 -31.82 5.31 -4.43
C ASN A 96 -30.33 5.13 -4.18
N ILE A 97 -29.53 6.05 -4.75
CA ILE A 97 -28.09 6.19 -4.49
C ILE A 97 -27.84 7.66 -4.27
N THR A 98 -27.21 8.02 -3.14
CA THR A 98 -26.97 9.41 -2.76
C THR A 98 -25.56 9.60 -2.24
N GLN A 99 -25.05 10.81 -2.40
CA GLN A 99 -23.89 11.32 -1.69
C GLN A 99 -24.37 12.03 -0.41
N ALA A 100 -23.76 11.75 0.73
CA ALA A 100 -24.10 12.42 1.96
C ALA A 100 -23.49 13.84 2.03
N GLY A 101 -24.29 14.83 1.75
CA GLY A 101 -23.82 16.22 1.65
C GLY A 101 -22.85 16.42 0.48
N PHE A 102 -21.70 17.03 0.74
CA PHE A 102 -20.58 17.09 -0.21
C PHE A 102 -19.35 16.42 0.43
N ASP A 103 -19.50 15.12 0.72
CA ASP A 103 -18.46 14.33 1.36
C ASP A 103 -18.21 13.04 0.55
N ARG A 104 -17.15 12.32 0.89
CA ARG A 104 -16.79 11.03 0.29
C ARG A 104 -17.58 9.87 0.92
N ILE A 105 -18.88 10.05 1.07
CA ILE A 105 -19.80 9.06 1.63
C ILE A 105 -20.91 8.80 0.63
N VAL A 106 -21.07 7.54 0.24
CA VAL A 106 -22.12 7.08 -0.68
C VAL A 106 -23.09 6.18 0.07
N GLU A 107 -24.37 6.44 -0.11
CA GLU A 107 -25.46 5.64 0.45
C GLU A 107 -26.21 4.92 -0.67
N ILE A 108 -26.35 3.61 -0.53
CA ILE A 108 -27.18 2.76 -1.41
C ILE A 108 -28.39 2.31 -0.60
N GLU A 109 -29.53 2.86 -0.94
CA GLU A 109 -30.81 2.60 -0.24
C GLU A 109 -31.59 1.49 -0.91
N THR A 110 -32.06 0.55 -0.11
CA THR A 110 -33.02 -0.50 -0.49
C THR A 110 -34.34 -0.30 0.29
N GLU A 111 -35.28 -1.24 0.18
CA GLU A 111 -36.54 -1.13 0.92
C GLU A 111 -36.37 -1.23 2.44
N GLN A 112 -35.40 -2.00 2.89
CA GLN A 112 -35.25 -2.36 4.30
C GLN A 112 -33.96 -1.88 4.92
N CYS A 113 -32.96 -1.58 4.10
CA CYS A 113 -31.60 -1.29 4.54
C CYS A 113 -31.00 -0.13 3.76
N VAL A 114 -30.04 0.54 4.39
CA VAL A 114 -29.13 1.51 3.77
C VAL A 114 -27.71 0.97 3.93
N PHE A 115 -27.05 0.75 2.81
CA PHE A 115 -25.61 0.45 2.80
C PHE A 115 -24.85 1.77 2.65
N ILE A 116 -23.93 2.04 3.57
CA ILE A 116 -23.14 3.26 3.63
C ILE A 116 -21.69 2.91 3.35
N ALA A 117 -21.11 3.53 2.33
CA ALA A 117 -19.69 3.44 1.99
C ALA A 117 -18.99 4.76 2.33
N GLU A 118 -18.11 4.74 3.32
CA GLU A 118 -17.23 5.86 3.69
C GLU A 118 -15.91 5.68 2.95
N LEU A 119 -15.65 6.51 1.93
CA LEU A 119 -14.55 6.38 0.99
C LEU A 119 -13.37 7.30 1.38
N PHE A 120 -12.81 7.08 2.55
CA PHE A 120 -11.61 7.76 3.05
C PHE A 120 -10.78 6.79 3.90
N HIS A 121 -9.52 7.15 4.17
CA HIS A 121 -8.52 6.24 4.76
C HIS A 121 -9.03 5.47 6.00
N SER A 122 -9.69 6.16 6.93
CA SER A 122 -10.29 5.57 8.13
C SER A 122 -11.78 5.22 7.95
N GLY A 123 -12.29 5.30 6.72
CA GLY A 123 -13.69 5.03 6.38
C GLY A 123 -14.08 3.56 6.55
N ASN A 124 -15.37 3.29 6.43
CA ASN A 124 -15.97 2.00 6.74
C ASN A 124 -17.06 1.62 5.73
N PHE A 125 -17.40 0.35 5.68
CA PHE A 125 -18.63 -0.12 5.05
C PHE A 125 -19.62 -0.52 6.13
N ILE A 126 -20.81 0.05 6.10
CA ILE A 126 -21.78 -0.05 7.19
C ILE A 126 -23.14 -0.42 6.62
N LEU A 127 -23.72 -1.48 7.14
CA LEU A 127 -25.12 -1.79 6.87
C LEU A 127 -25.99 -1.25 7.98
N CYS A 128 -26.98 -0.45 7.63
CA CYS A 128 -27.97 0.15 8.52
C CYS A 128 -29.38 -0.33 8.16
N ASP A 129 -30.32 -0.22 9.10
CA ASP A 129 -31.75 -0.29 8.82
C ASP A 129 -32.24 0.99 8.09
N SER A 130 -33.53 1.03 7.76
CA SER A 130 -34.17 2.17 7.09
C SER A 130 -34.15 3.45 7.92
N LEU A 131 -33.99 3.37 9.24
CA LEU A 131 -33.87 4.51 10.17
C LEU A 131 -32.40 4.90 10.43
N LYS A 132 -31.46 4.29 9.69
CA LYS A 132 -30.00 4.46 9.84
C LYS A 132 -29.46 4.00 11.21
N ASN A 133 -30.10 3.04 11.90
CA ASN A 133 -29.44 2.34 12.98
C ASN A 133 -28.48 1.30 12.42
N ILE A 134 -27.28 1.24 12.96
CA ILE A 134 -26.24 0.32 12.46
C ILE A 134 -26.63 -1.13 12.78
N ILE A 135 -26.80 -1.93 11.73
CA ILE A 135 -27.00 -3.38 11.86
C ILE A 135 -25.64 -4.06 11.98
N MET A 136 -24.73 -3.78 11.02
CA MET A 136 -23.38 -4.35 11.00
C MET A 136 -22.42 -3.42 10.27
N PRO A 137 -21.34 -2.97 10.90
CA PRO A 137 -20.20 -2.35 10.23
C PRO A 137 -19.18 -3.41 9.82
N LEU A 138 -18.35 -3.12 8.82
CA LEU A 138 -17.17 -3.94 8.50
C LEU A 138 -16.19 -3.94 9.67
N GLU A 139 -15.95 -2.77 10.27
CA GLU A 139 -15.08 -2.58 11.42
C GLU A 139 -15.81 -1.80 12.54
N ILE A 140 -15.66 -2.26 13.78
CA ILE A 140 -16.08 -1.48 14.94
C ILE A 140 -15.03 -0.40 15.17
N GLN A 141 -15.46 0.87 15.22
CA GLN A 141 -14.57 2.02 15.34
C GLN A 141 -15.10 2.98 16.40
N LYS A 142 -14.18 3.63 17.13
CA LYS A 142 -14.50 4.62 18.16
C LYS A 142 -13.55 5.79 18.08
N TRP A 143 -14.12 6.99 17.96
CA TRP A 143 -13.43 8.28 18.03
C TRP A 143 -13.96 9.07 19.23
N LYS A 144 -13.42 10.23 19.47
CA LYS A 144 -13.85 11.11 20.57
C LYS A 144 -15.34 11.46 20.49
N ASP A 145 -15.81 11.79 19.29
CA ASP A 145 -17.17 12.32 19.08
C ASP A 145 -18.08 11.40 18.25
N ARG A 146 -17.57 10.22 17.88
CA ARG A 146 -18.27 9.28 16.99
C ARG A 146 -17.92 7.83 17.31
N GLU A 147 -18.92 6.98 17.30
CA GLU A 147 -18.75 5.53 17.45
C GLU A 147 -19.49 4.80 16.31
N ILE A 148 -18.89 3.74 15.78
CA ILE A 148 -19.50 2.83 14.80
C ILE A 148 -19.50 1.44 15.41
N LYS A 149 -20.66 1.01 15.85
CA LYS A 149 -20.92 -0.35 16.37
C LYS A 149 -22.38 -0.74 16.14
N PRO A 150 -22.74 -2.04 16.17
CA PRO A 150 -24.12 -2.48 16.02
C PRO A 150 -25.07 -1.85 17.06
N LYS A 151 -26.33 -1.66 16.67
CA LYS A 151 -27.48 -1.23 17.49
C LYS A 151 -27.45 0.22 17.96
N ILE A 152 -26.60 1.08 17.37
CA ILE A 152 -26.66 2.51 17.61
C ILE A 152 -26.99 3.26 16.31
N PRO A 153 -27.57 4.49 16.40
CA PRO A 153 -27.76 5.31 15.22
C PRO A 153 -26.44 5.67 14.54
N TYR A 154 -26.40 5.58 13.22
CA TYR A 154 -25.28 6.04 12.43
C TYR A 154 -25.15 7.57 12.53
N ARG A 155 -23.98 8.04 12.88
CA ARG A 155 -23.63 9.46 12.89
C ARG A 155 -22.59 9.74 11.81
N TYR A 156 -22.85 10.75 10.99
CA TYR A 156 -21.89 11.21 10.00
C TYR A 156 -20.65 11.81 10.67
N PRO A 157 -19.47 11.70 10.04
CA PRO A 157 -18.31 12.48 10.47
C PRO A 157 -18.60 13.99 10.38
N PRO A 158 -17.76 14.83 10.99
CA PRO A 158 -17.84 16.27 10.79
C PRO A 158 -17.84 16.59 9.30
N LYS A 159 -18.90 17.26 8.82
CA LYS A 159 -19.11 17.49 7.39
C LYS A 159 -18.27 18.67 6.91
N PRO A 160 -17.60 18.56 5.74
CA PRO A 160 -17.10 19.72 5.03
C PRO A 160 -18.28 20.64 4.67
N LEU A 161 -18.00 21.91 4.46
CA LEU A 161 -18.98 22.86 3.94
C LEU A 161 -19.45 22.40 2.56
N ASN A 162 -20.75 22.48 2.29
CA ASN A 162 -21.30 22.10 1.00
C ASN A 162 -21.53 23.33 0.11
N PRO A 163 -20.61 23.65 -0.82
CA PRO A 163 -20.71 24.86 -1.65
C PRO A 163 -21.91 24.84 -2.62
N PHE A 164 -22.50 23.66 -2.86
CA PHE A 164 -23.67 23.50 -3.72
C PHE A 164 -25.01 23.65 -2.98
N ALA A 165 -24.98 23.69 -1.66
CA ALA A 165 -26.17 23.89 -0.82
C ALA A 165 -26.16 25.21 -0.05
N MET A 166 -25.10 26.01 -0.18
CA MET A 166 -24.96 27.31 0.42
C MET A 166 -25.47 28.41 -0.52
N ASP A 167 -26.16 29.40 0.03
CA ASP A 167 -26.37 30.67 -0.65
C ASP A 167 -25.06 31.46 -0.74
N ILE A 168 -25.03 32.45 -1.62
CA ILE A 168 -23.83 33.26 -1.88
C ILE A 168 -23.35 34.03 -0.66
N GLU A 169 -24.28 34.54 0.18
CA GLU A 169 -23.95 35.33 1.38
C GLU A 169 -23.26 34.45 2.43
N THR A 170 -23.79 33.25 2.66
CA THR A 170 -23.17 32.24 3.54
C THR A 170 -21.83 31.80 3.00
N PHE A 171 -21.71 31.62 1.69
CA PHE A 171 -20.44 31.27 1.04
C PHE A 171 -19.40 32.35 1.25
N ILE A 172 -19.71 33.64 0.97
CA ILE A 172 -18.81 34.77 1.18
C ILE A 172 -18.38 34.83 2.66
N SER A 173 -19.34 34.77 3.59
CA SER A 173 -19.06 34.88 5.03
C SER A 173 -18.14 33.77 5.55
N SER A 174 -18.15 32.61 4.91
CA SER A 174 -17.31 31.44 5.27
C SER A 174 -15.83 31.70 5.05
N PHE A 175 -15.44 32.54 4.08
CA PHE A 175 -14.05 32.90 3.80
C PHE A 175 -13.43 33.72 4.92
N PHE A 176 -14.20 34.64 5.50
CA PHE A 176 -13.73 35.53 6.57
C PHE A 176 -13.63 34.85 7.95
N ARG A 177 -14.10 33.58 8.06
CA ARG A 177 -14.03 32.79 9.30
C ARG A 177 -12.80 31.89 9.38
N THR A 178 -11.88 31.99 8.42
CA THR A 178 -10.71 31.12 8.36
C THR A 178 -9.41 31.88 8.09
N GLU A 179 -8.32 31.43 8.71
CA GLU A 179 -6.96 31.94 8.47
C GLU A 179 -6.21 31.14 7.38
N LYS A 180 -6.91 30.23 6.69
CA LYS A 180 -6.28 29.38 5.66
C LYS A 180 -5.99 30.16 4.39
N LYS A 181 -4.98 29.69 3.63
CA LYS A 181 -4.81 30.09 2.23
C LYS A 181 -5.97 29.56 1.39
N LEU A 182 -6.33 30.29 0.32
CA LEU A 182 -7.43 29.95 -0.58
C LEU A 182 -7.38 28.50 -1.04
N ILE A 183 -6.23 28.04 -1.58
CA ILE A 183 -6.09 26.68 -2.08
C ILE A 183 -6.34 25.61 -1.00
N ALA A 184 -5.86 25.85 0.22
CA ALA A 184 -6.06 24.94 1.35
C ALA A 184 -7.52 24.94 1.84
N TYR A 185 -8.18 26.07 1.78
CA TYR A 185 -9.60 26.22 2.12
C TYR A 185 -10.48 25.48 1.11
N LEU A 186 -10.28 25.71 -0.19
CA LEU A 186 -11.00 25.01 -1.26
C LEU A 186 -10.76 23.50 -1.18
N ALA A 187 -9.51 23.06 -1.01
CA ALA A 187 -9.16 21.65 -1.01
C ALA A 187 -9.74 20.90 0.20
N SER A 188 -9.55 21.43 1.42
CA SER A 188 -9.86 20.70 2.66
C SER A 188 -11.18 21.10 3.31
N SER A 189 -11.47 22.40 3.42
CA SER A 189 -12.68 22.87 4.12
C SER A 189 -13.92 22.75 3.24
N LEU A 190 -13.79 23.03 1.94
CA LEU A 190 -14.86 22.79 0.96
C LEU A 190 -14.83 21.38 0.35
N GLY A 191 -13.78 20.58 0.57
CA GLY A 191 -13.75 19.19 0.16
C GLY A 191 -13.46 18.90 -1.31
N PHE A 192 -12.95 19.87 -2.09
CA PHE A 192 -12.65 19.68 -3.52
C PHE A 192 -11.39 18.82 -3.78
N GLY A 193 -10.45 18.75 -2.80
CA GLY A 193 -9.13 18.17 -3.02
C GLY A 193 -8.19 19.15 -3.74
N SER A 194 -6.89 18.78 -3.81
CA SER A 194 -5.81 19.66 -4.30
C SER A 194 -6.00 20.07 -5.77
N VAL A 195 -6.26 19.10 -6.64
CA VAL A 195 -6.33 19.33 -8.09
C VAL A 195 -7.51 20.23 -8.46
N TYR A 196 -8.71 19.96 -7.93
CA TYR A 196 -9.86 20.82 -8.23
C TYR A 196 -9.78 22.18 -7.55
N ALA A 197 -9.12 22.31 -6.40
CA ALA A 197 -8.84 23.61 -5.81
C ALA A 197 -7.94 24.47 -6.69
N GLN A 198 -6.90 23.86 -7.30
CA GLN A 198 -6.04 24.53 -8.28
C GLN A 198 -6.82 24.89 -9.56
N GLU A 199 -7.67 24.00 -10.04
CA GLU A 199 -8.52 24.23 -11.21
C GLU A 199 -9.45 25.42 -10.98
N ILE A 200 -10.10 25.52 -9.82
CA ILE A 200 -10.96 26.65 -9.46
C ILE A 200 -10.15 27.96 -9.48
N CYS A 201 -8.99 27.99 -8.82
CA CYS A 201 -8.11 29.16 -8.82
C CYS A 201 -7.68 29.56 -10.24
N ALA A 202 -7.31 28.59 -11.07
CA ALA A 202 -6.87 28.82 -12.46
C ALA A 202 -8.01 29.35 -13.35
N ARG A 203 -9.24 28.86 -13.15
CA ARG A 203 -10.41 29.35 -13.91
C ARG A 203 -10.75 30.79 -13.54
N CYS A 204 -10.73 31.12 -12.25
CA CYS A 204 -11.01 32.46 -11.74
C CYS A 204 -9.86 33.46 -11.95
N GLY A 205 -8.62 32.96 -12.18
CA GLY A 205 -7.43 33.83 -12.25
C GLY A 205 -7.00 34.37 -10.89
N VAL A 206 -7.36 33.70 -9.77
CA VAL A 206 -7.05 34.12 -8.40
C VAL A 206 -5.84 33.33 -7.87
N ASP A 207 -4.91 34.01 -7.18
CA ASP A 207 -3.77 33.33 -6.57
C ASP A 207 -4.23 32.45 -5.39
N GLY A 208 -4.00 31.15 -5.49
CA GLY A 208 -4.32 30.17 -4.45
C GLY A 208 -3.56 30.36 -3.12
N ASN A 209 -2.47 31.14 -3.12
CA ASN A 209 -1.65 31.42 -1.93
C ASN A 209 -2.15 32.58 -1.07
N ILE A 210 -3.11 33.37 -1.56
CA ILE A 210 -3.71 34.48 -0.80
C ILE A 210 -4.46 33.93 0.43
N LEU A 211 -4.44 34.67 1.53
CA LEU A 211 -5.25 34.33 2.70
C LEU A 211 -6.74 34.60 2.42
N CYS A 212 -7.61 33.70 2.84
CA CYS A 212 -9.07 33.83 2.59
C CYS A 212 -9.64 35.15 3.05
N LYS A 213 -9.17 35.69 4.17
CA LYS A 213 -9.60 36.98 4.71
C LYS A 213 -9.17 38.20 3.89
N GLU A 214 -8.19 38.06 3.02
CA GLU A 214 -7.63 39.13 2.17
C GLU A 214 -8.21 39.15 0.75
N ILE A 215 -9.03 38.13 0.42
CA ILE A 215 -9.65 38.00 -0.92
C ILE A 215 -10.77 39.06 -1.03
N LYS A 216 -10.83 39.70 -2.20
CA LYS A 216 -11.92 40.63 -2.52
C LYS A 216 -13.23 39.88 -2.70
N THR A 217 -14.33 40.52 -2.30
CA THR A 217 -15.68 39.94 -2.42
C THR A 217 -16.00 39.54 -3.86
N ASP A 218 -15.59 40.34 -4.86
CA ASP A 218 -15.82 40.04 -6.28
C ASP A 218 -15.13 38.74 -6.71
N ASP A 219 -13.90 38.50 -6.22
CA ASP A 219 -13.16 37.23 -6.49
C ASP A 219 -13.87 36.03 -5.82
N ILE A 220 -14.44 36.22 -4.61
CA ILE A 220 -15.23 35.17 -3.93
C ILE A 220 -16.49 34.85 -4.74
N VAL A 221 -17.16 35.87 -5.27
CA VAL A 221 -18.34 35.70 -6.14
C VAL A 221 -17.95 34.97 -7.44
N ALA A 222 -16.81 35.32 -8.04
CA ALA A 222 -16.29 34.62 -9.21
C ALA A 222 -15.98 33.14 -8.90
N ILE A 223 -15.39 32.83 -7.76
CA ILE A 223 -15.14 31.46 -7.29
C ILE A 223 -16.45 30.69 -7.13
N TYR A 224 -17.47 31.30 -6.48
CA TYR A 224 -18.79 30.70 -6.31
C TYR A 224 -19.43 30.35 -7.66
N ASN A 225 -19.46 31.29 -8.58
CA ASN A 225 -20.03 31.09 -9.91
C ASN A 225 -19.28 30.00 -10.69
N THR A 226 -17.95 30.01 -10.64
CA THR A 226 -17.12 28.96 -11.27
C THR A 226 -17.44 27.58 -10.71
N ILE A 227 -17.62 27.45 -9.40
CA ILE A 227 -18.02 26.17 -8.79
C ILE A 227 -19.40 25.72 -9.29
N GLN A 228 -20.37 26.64 -9.41
CA GLN A 228 -21.71 26.31 -9.93
C GLN A 228 -21.70 25.96 -11.42
N GLU A 229 -20.82 26.56 -12.20
CA GLU A 229 -20.63 26.23 -13.63
C GLU A 229 -19.96 24.85 -13.78
N MET A 230 -18.90 24.57 -13.03
CA MET A 230 -18.24 23.27 -13.02
C MET A 230 -19.22 22.13 -12.71
N ASP A 231 -20.22 22.35 -11.87
CA ASP A 231 -21.24 21.35 -11.52
C ASP A 231 -22.15 20.95 -12.71
N LYS A 232 -22.22 21.77 -13.74
CA LYS A 232 -23.01 21.54 -14.95
C LYS A 232 -22.20 20.91 -16.07
N GLU A 233 -20.87 21.01 -16.01
CA GLU A 233 -20.00 20.44 -17.02
C GLU A 233 -19.98 18.90 -16.88
N PHE A 234 -20.09 18.19 -18.01
CA PHE A 234 -19.95 16.73 -18.02
C PHE A 234 -19.36 16.27 -19.35
N SER A 235 -18.07 16.05 -19.34
CA SER A 235 -17.30 15.51 -20.47
C SER A 235 -16.14 14.67 -19.90
N PRO A 236 -16.44 13.44 -19.41
CA PRO A 236 -15.48 12.63 -18.70
C PRO A 236 -14.24 12.35 -19.51
N CYS A 237 -13.09 12.50 -18.88
CA CYS A 237 -11.81 12.37 -19.55
C CYS A 237 -10.72 11.76 -18.65
N VAL A 238 -9.77 11.12 -19.31
CA VAL A 238 -8.61 10.46 -18.70
C VAL A 238 -7.34 11.14 -19.20
N TYR A 239 -6.51 11.56 -18.27
CA TYR A 239 -5.12 11.97 -18.48
C TYR A 239 -4.19 10.83 -18.04
N GLU A 240 -2.91 10.96 -18.30
CA GLU A 240 -1.92 9.96 -17.87
C GLU A 240 -2.00 9.65 -16.36
N ASN A 241 -2.03 10.70 -15.52
CA ASN A 241 -1.96 10.60 -14.07
C ASN A 241 -3.26 11.02 -13.35
N PHE A 242 -4.32 11.32 -14.10
CA PHE A 242 -5.55 11.83 -13.53
C PHE A 242 -6.79 11.45 -14.34
N VAL A 243 -7.93 11.34 -13.68
CA VAL A 243 -9.24 11.15 -14.30
C VAL A 243 -10.20 12.18 -13.75
N SER A 244 -11.00 12.81 -14.62
CA SER A 244 -11.91 13.91 -14.27
C SER A 244 -13.27 13.77 -14.96
N PRO A 245 -14.37 14.25 -14.34
CA PRO A 245 -15.68 14.31 -14.98
C PRO A 245 -15.79 15.37 -16.07
N PHE A 246 -14.79 16.25 -16.21
CA PHE A 246 -14.69 17.28 -17.23
C PHE A 246 -13.23 17.69 -17.47
N PRO A 247 -12.88 18.34 -18.60
CA PRO A 247 -11.52 18.79 -18.89
C PRO A 247 -11.03 19.85 -17.90
N LEU A 248 -9.74 19.75 -17.53
CA LEU A 248 -9.10 20.63 -16.57
C LEU A 248 -8.20 21.66 -17.27
N LYS A 249 -8.43 22.96 -17.02
CA LYS A 249 -7.62 24.08 -17.54
C LYS A 249 -6.16 23.99 -17.11
N ILE A 250 -5.91 23.51 -15.86
CA ILE A 250 -4.55 23.34 -15.32
C ILE A 250 -3.68 22.34 -16.08
N TYR A 251 -4.29 21.41 -16.83
CA TYR A 251 -3.56 20.46 -17.66
C TYR A 251 -3.28 20.97 -19.07
N GLY A 252 -3.91 22.08 -19.49
CA GLY A 252 -3.65 22.73 -20.78
C GLY A 252 -3.80 21.77 -21.97
N ASN A 253 -2.79 21.72 -22.83
CA ASN A 253 -2.75 20.91 -24.05
C ASN A 253 -2.21 19.49 -23.84
N ARG A 254 -2.28 18.93 -22.63
CA ARG A 254 -1.86 17.53 -22.40
C ARG A 254 -2.79 16.57 -23.14
N ASP A 255 -2.25 15.41 -23.49
CA ASP A 255 -3.06 14.35 -24.10
C ASP A 255 -4.22 13.97 -23.18
N VAL A 256 -5.42 14.04 -23.74
CA VAL A 256 -6.68 13.76 -23.04
C VAL A 256 -7.51 12.78 -23.85
N ILE A 257 -8.03 11.75 -23.18
CA ILE A 257 -8.91 10.75 -23.80
C ILE A 257 -10.30 10.94 -23.21
N PHE A 258 -11.25 11.35 -24.03
CA PHE A 258 -12.66 11.48 -23.65
C PHE A 258 -13.35 10.12 -23.57
N LYS A 259 -14.28 9.98 -22.63
CA LYS A 259 -15.06 8.74 -22.42
C LYS A 259 -16.55 9.05 -22.44
N PRO A 260 -17.39 8.07 -22.86
CA PRO A 260 -18.84 8.23 -22.90
C PRO A 260 -19.48 8.43 -21.51
N SER A 261 -18.85 7.88 -20.46
CA SER A 261 -19.33 7.97 -19.09
C SER A 261 -18.18 8.14 -18.11
N PHE A 262 -18.47 8.68 -16.94
CA PHE A 262 -17.46 8.85 -15.89
C PHE A 262 -17.05 7.50 -15.28
N SER A 263 -17.98 6.55 -15.17
CA SER A 263 -17.65 5.17 -14.75
C SER A 263 -16.66 4.51 -15.69
N GLU A 264 -16.79 4.68 -17.04
CA GLU A 264 -15.81 4.13 -17.97
C GLU A 264 -14.44 4.80 -17.87
N ALA A 265 -14.43 6.13 -17.66
CA ALA A 265 -13.18 6.86 -17.42
C ALA A 265 -12.47 6.37 -16.15
N LEU A 266 -13.21 6.19 -15.05
CA LEU A 266 -12.70 5.67 -13.78
C LEU A 266 -12.20 4.22 -13.90
N ASP A 267 -12.99 3.35 -14.56
CA ASP A 267 -12.64 1.93 -14.74
C ASP A 267 -11.34 1.79 -15.53
N GLU A 268 -11.19 2.50 -16.65
CA GLU A 268 -9.97 2.47 -17.45
C GLU A 268 -8.76 2.99 -16.68
N TYR A 269 -8.90 4.14 -16.03
CA TYR A 269 -7.82 4.76 -15.26
C TYR A 269 -7.36 3.87 -14.10
N PHE A 270 -8.27 3.44 -13.24
CA PHE A 270 -7.91 2.67 -12.06
C PHE A 270 -7.51 1.23 -12.38
N SER A 271 -8.10 0.60 -13.40
CA SER A 271 -7.69 -0.74 -13.82
C SER A 271 -6.28 -0.74 -14.41
N LYS A 272 -5.92 0.25 -15.23
CA LYS A 272 -4.55 0.43 -15.73
C LYS A 272 -3.56 0.61 -14.58
N ARG A 273 -3.88 1.48 -13.64
CA ARG A 273 -3.06 1.75 -12.45
C ARG A 273 -2.90 0.52 -11.55
N GLU A 274 -3.95 -0.28 -11.36
CA GLU A 274 -3.87 -1.53 -10.58
C GLU A 274 -2.86 -2.49 -11.21
N VAL A 275 -2.88 -2.65 -12.54
CA VAL A 275 -1.92 -3.49 -13.27
C VAL A 275 -0.49 -2.95 -13.14
N GLU A 276 -0.29 -1.64 -13.26
CA GLU A 276 1.03 -1.00 -13.09
C GLU A 276 1.57 -1.21 -11.68
N THR A 277 0.76 -0.95 -10.64
CA THR A 277 1.16 -1.15 -9.23
C THR A 277 1.53 -2.60 -8.92
N VAL A 278 0.78 -3.57 -9.48
CA VAL A 278 1.10 -5.00 -9.32
C VAL A 278 2.41 -5.33 -10.00
N LYS A 279 2.67 -4.84 -11.21
CA LYS A 279 3.95 -5.03 -11.92
C LYS A 279 5.12 -4.47 -11.13
N GLU A 280 5.04 -3.22 -10.67
CA GLU A 280 6.07 -2.58 -9.85
C GLU A 280 6.36 -3.35 -8.56
N SER A 281 5.31 -3.85 -7.90
CA SER A 281 5.45 -4.69 -6.70
C SER A 281 6.17 -6.00 -6.98
N ILE A 282 5.84 -6.68 -8.08
CA ILE A 282 6.48 -7.93 -8.50
C ILE A 282 7.94 -7.66 -8.87
N GLU A 283 8.22 -6.62 -9.64
CA GLU A 283 9.60 -6.26 -10.03
C GLU A 283 10.47 -5.94 -8.82
N LYS A 284 9.91 -5.23 -7.83
CA LYS A 284 10.60 -4.95 -6.57
C LYS A 284 10.91 -6.23 -5.79
N GLN A 285 9.95 -7.16 -5.67
CA GLN A 285 10.17 -8.44 -5.00
C GLN A 285 11.23 -9.29 -5.71
N ILE A 286 11.20 -9.34 -7.05
CA ILE A 286 12.20 -10.04 -7.84
C ILE A 286 13.60 -9.44 -7.62
N LYS A 287 13.71 -8.12 -7.59
CA LYS A 287 14.98 -7.42 -7.35
C LYS A 287 15.54 -7.74 -5.95
N GLU A 288 14.70 -7.66 -4.91
CA GLU A 288 15.09 -7.97 -3.52
C GLU A 288 15.56 -9.43 -3.38
N GLU A 289 14.85 -10.37 -3.99
CA GLU A 289 15.22 -11.79 -3.97
C GLU A 289 16.52 -12.05 -4.74
N LYS A 290 16.71 -11.41 -5.89
CA LYS A 290 17.94 -11.47 -6.68
C LYS A 290 19.15 -10.98 -5.88
N GLU A 291 19.05 -9.81 -5.26
CA GLU A 291 20.12 -9.26 -4.41
C GLU A 291 20.46 -10.17 -3.23
N LYS A 292 19.47 -10.83 -2.65
CA LYS A 292 19.68 -11.82 -1.57
C LYS A 292 20.44 -13.05 -2.08
N LEU A 293 20.03 -13.58 -3.21
CA LEU A 293 20.71 -14.73 -3.83
C LEU A 293 22.15 -14.40 -4.24
N GLU A 294 22.40 -13.23 -4.81
CA GLU A 294 23.75 -12.77 -5.17
C GLU A 294 24.67 -12.69 -3.94
N ARG A 295 24.18 -12.24 -2.79
CA ARG A 295 24.94 -12.24 -1.53
C ARG A 295 25.29 -13.65 -1.06
N ILE A 296 24.34 -14.59 -1.16
CA ILE A 296 24.56 -16.00 -0.80
C ILE A 296 25.61 -16.62 -1.70
N VAL A 297 25.52 -16.44 -3.01
CA VAL A 297 26.50 -16.94 -3.99
C VAL A 297 27.90 -16.39 -3.67
N LYS A 298 28.03 -15.10 -3.44
CA LYS A 298 29.32 -14.49 -3.07
C LYS A 298 29.91 -15.08 -1.80
N GLN A 299 29.10 -15.31 -0.75
CA GLN A 299 29.55 -15.94 0.48
C GLN A 299 30.01 -17.39 0.25
N GLN A 300 29.32 -18.15 -0.61
CA GLN A 300 29.70 -19.50 -0.96
C GLN A 300 31.02 -19.54 -1.75
N ASP A 301 31.21 -18.63 -2.68
CA ASP A 301 32.44 -18.51 -3.45
C ASP A 301 33.64 -18.17 -2.56
N GLU A 302 33.49 -17.21 -1.64
CA GLU A 302 34.51 -16.85 -0.64
C GLU A 302 34.86 -18.04 0.27
N ALA A 303 33.84 -18.82 0.69
CA ALA A 303 34.04 -20.02 1.48
C ALA A 303 34.79 -21.11 0.69
N LEU A 304 34.41 -21.32 -0.57
CA LEU A 304 35.05 -22.30 -1.46
C LEU A 304 36.53 -21.97 -1.68
N GLU A 305 36.86 -20.71 -1.94
CA GLU A 305 38.26 -20.29 -2.11
C GLU A 305 39.05 -20.44 -0.81
N ARG A 306 38.44 -20.22 0.35
CA ARG A 306 39.04 -20.49 1.67
C ARG A 306 39.38 -22.00 1.84
N TRP A 307 38.40 -22.85 1.54
CA TRP A 307 38.62 -24.31 1.64
C TRP A 307 39.66 -24.84 0.68
N LYS A 308 39.72 -24.36 -0.57
CA LYS A 308 40.76 -24.70 -1.54
C LYS A 308 42.15 -24.31 -1.04
N ARG A 309 42.27 -23.16 -0.39
CA ARG A 309 43.54 -22.70 0.21
C ARG A 309 43.97 -23.60 1.36
N ILE A 310 43.04 -23.96 2.24
CA ILE A 310 43.29 -24.87 3.35
C ILE A 310 43.68 -26.27 2.84
N GLU A 311 42.98 -26.78 1.85
CA GLU A 311 43.32 -28.07 1.20
C GLU A 311 44.74 -28.08 0.67
N LYS A 312 45.12 -27.06 -0.09
CA LYS A 312 46.47 -26.92 -0.63
C LYS A 312 47.53 -26.88 0.48
N GLN A 313 47.34 -26.08 1.51
CA GLN A 313 48.25 -25.98 2.66
C GLN A 313 48.36 -27.33 3.39
N SER A 314 47.24 -28.01 3.62
CA SER A 314 47.22 -29.30 4.33
C SER A 314 47.94 -30.38 3.52
N ARG A 315 47.79 -30.35 2.16
CA ARG A 315 48.49 -31.27 1.26
C ARG A 315 49.99 -31.01 1.30
N GLU A 316 50.40 -29.74 1.18
CA GLU A 316 51.83 -29.38 1.27
C GLU A 316 52.45 -29.76 2.62
N MET A 317 51.72 -29.63 3.74
CA MET A 317 52.15 -30.10 5.05
C MET A 317 52.28 -31.63 5.10
N GLY A 318 51.33 -32.36 4.54
CA GLY A 318 51.37 -33.81 4.42
C GLY A 318 52.59 -34.28 3.63
N ASP A 319 52.83 -33.70 2.47
CA ASP A 319 53.97 -34.02 1.60
C ASP A 319 55.33 -33.76 2.30
N ARG A 320 55.42 -32.69 3.12
CA ARG A 320 56.63 -32.46 3.95
C ARG A 320 56.82 -33.51 5.00
N ILE A 321 55.77 -33.95 5.73
CA ILE A 321 55.83 -35.00 6.70
C ILE A 321 56.34 -36.31 6.05
N TYR A 322 55.86 -36.64 4.85
CA TYR A 322 56.33 -37.81 4.10
C TYR A 322 57.79 -37.66 3.67
N SER A 323 58.23 -36.50 3.22
CA SER A 323 59.60 -36.21 2.81
C SER A 323 60.60 -36.33 3.97
N TYR A 324 60.19 -35.99 5.15
CA TYR A 324 61.01 -36.07 6.40
C TYR A 324 60.55 -37.20 7.32
N TYR A 325 59.97 -38.26 6.78
CA TYR A 325 59.34 -39.35 7.56
C TYR A 325 60.23 -39.92 8.65
N SER A 326 61.53 -40.19 8.36
CA SER A 326 62.47 -40.73 9.33
C SER A 326 62.72 -39.79 10.51
N VAL A 327 62.80 -38.49 10.27
CA VAL A 327 62.96 -37.45 11.32
C VAL A 327 61.69 -37.34 12.17
N VAL A 328 60.54 -37.30 11.54
CA VAL A 328 59.23 -37.24 12.25
C VAL A 328 59.01 -38.47 13.11
N GLU A 329 59.29 -39.69 12.58
CA GLU A 329 59.18 -40.93 13.33
C GLU A 329 60.16 -40.96 14.50
N GLY A 330 61.44 -40.53 14.27
CA GLY A 330 62.44 -40.43 15.32
C GLY A 330 62.02 -39.51 16.49
N VAL A 331 61.44 -38.32 16.16
CA VAL A 331 60.89 -37.40 17.17
C VAL A 331 59.78 -38.06 17.97
N ILE A 332 58.80 -38.68 17.30
CA ILE A 332 57.65 -39.32 17.93
C ILE A 332 58.12 -40.44 18.87
N GLU A 333 59.00 -41.35 18.36
CA GLU A 333 59.55 -42.45 19.18
C GLU A 333 60.43 -41.96 20.35
N GLY A 334 61.25 -40.95 20.12
CA GLY A 334 62.10 -40.35 21.17
C GLY A 334 61.25 -39.75 22.32
N ILE A 335 60.25 -38.97 21.98
CA ILE A 335 59.34 -38.38 22.98
C ILE A 335 58.55 -39.48 23.68
N ARG A 336 58.07 -40.49 22.99
CA ARG A 336 57.33 -41.62 23.56
C ARG A 336 58.18 -42.37 24.57
N LYS A 337 59.40 -42.77 24.20
CA LYS A 337 60.36 -43.44 25.13
C LYS A 337 60.70 -42.60 26.33
N ALA A 338 60.88 -41.28 26.16
CA ALA A 338 61.11 -40.36 27.29
C ALA A 338 59.93 -40.30 28.27
N LYS A 339 58.70 -40.28 27.76
CA LYS A 339 57.48 -40.31 28.56
C LYS A 339 57.28 -41.66 29.27
N GLU A 340 57.53 -42.77 28.58
CA GLU A 340 57.47 -44.14 29.14
C GLU A 340 58.52 -44.32 30.28
N SER A 341 59.63 -43.58 30.18
CA SER A 341 60.67 -43.54 31.25
C SER A 341 60.33 -42.61 32.43
N GLY A 342 59.12 -42.00 32.41
CA GLY A 342 58.62 -41.15 33.49
C GLY A 342 59.15 -39.72 33.51
N LEU A 343 59.77 -39.23 32.42
CA LEU A 343 60.30 -37.88 32.35
C LEU A 343 59.15 -36.86 32.18
N SER A 344 59.24 -35.71 32.87
CA SER A 344 58.37 -34.58 32.73
C SER A 344 58.63 -33.84 31.41
N TRP A 345 57.68 -33.01 30.97
CA TRP A 345 57.87 -32.21 29.74
C TRP A 345 59.03 -31.21 29.87
N SER A 346 59.29 -30.69 31.08
CA SER A 346 60.40 -29.79 31.37
C SER A 346 61.75 -30.52 31.21
N GLU A 347 61.88 -31.74 31.71
CA GLU A 347 63.11 -32.56 31.53
C GLU A 347 63.32 -33.03 30.10
N ILE A 348 62.24 -33.28 29.34
CA ILE A 348 62.30 -33.59 27.91
C ILE A 348 62.81 -32.38 27.12
N LYS A 349 62.34 -31.16 27.41
CA LYS A 349 62.81 -29.93 26.77
C LYS A 349 64.30 -29.69 27.04
N GLU A 350 64.72 -29.90 28.26
CA GLU A 350 66.15 -29.71 28.64
C GLU A 350 67.05 -30.68 27.90
N LYS A 351 66.67 -31.96 27.81
CA LYS A 351 67.42 -32.94 27.07
C LYS A 351 67.49 -32.61 25.57
N ILE A 352 66.37 -32.25 24.95
CA ILE A 352 66.33 -31.83 23.55
C ILE A 352 67.26 -30.64 23.30
N SER A 353 67.32 -29.65 24.23
CA SER A 353 68.20 -28.48 24.07
C SER A 353 69.71 -28.80 24.16
N GLN A 354 70.05 -29.95 24.72
CA GLN A 354 71.43 -30.39 24.86
C GLN A 354 71.87 -31.39 23.77
N GLU A 355 70.94 -31.83 22.93
CA GLU A 355 71.15 -32.86 21.91
C GLU A 355 71.25 -32.21 20.52
N SER A 356 72.30 -32.55 19.75
CA SER A 356 72.51 -32.05 18.38
C SER A 356 72.20 -33.18 17.36
N SER A 357 70.92 -33.58 17.36
CA SER A 357 70.41 -34.56 16.38
C SER A 357 69.44 -33.89 15.42
N PRO A 358 69.27 -34.41 14.17
CA PRO A 358 68.28 -33.88 13.25
C PRO A 358 66.88 -33.87 13.81
N GLU A 359 66.53 -34.78 14.65
CA GLU A 359 65.29 -34.91 15.36
C GLU A 359 65.10 -33.75 16.39
N ALA A 360 66.17 -33.43 17.15
CA ALA A 360 66.13 -32.35 18.10
C ALA A 360 66.03 -30.99 17.42
N GLU A 361 66.77 -30.78 16.33
CA GLU A 361 66.74 -29.54 15.51
C GLU A 361 65.38 -29.33 14.83
N ALA A 362 64.65 -30.39 14.50
CA ALA A 362 63.37 -30.31 13.89
C ALA A 362 62.24 -29.87 14.86
N ILE A 363 62.48 -29.92 16.19
CA ILE A 363 61.45 -29.51 17.18
C ILE A 363 61.51 -27.99 17.37
N LYS A 364 60.46 -27.30 16.95
CA LYS A 364 60.31 -25.87 17.09
C LYS A 364 59.72 -25.47 18.45
N GLU A 365 58.72 -26.19 18.91
CA GLU A 365 57.95 -25.85 20.13
C GLU A 365 57.30 -27.10 20.73
N ILE A 366 57.28 -27.21 22.06
CA ILE A 366 56.52 -28.22 22.77
C ILE A 366 55.45 -27.54 23.62
N ARG A 367 54.17 -27.79 23.31
CA ARG A 367 53.00 -27.31 24.03
C ARG A 367 52.53 -28.37 25.05
N GLU A 368 52.93 -28.16 26.27
CA GLU A 368 52.72 -29.15 27.36
C GLU A 368 51.23 -29.38 27.67
N GLY A 369 50.43 -28.31 27.65
CA GLY A 369 48.99 -28.36 27.97
C GLY A 369 48.18 -29.21 26.99
N ASP A 370 48.60 -29.25 25.72
CA ASP A 370 47.89 -29.91 24.65
C ASP A 370 48.55 -31.24 24.23
N ASN A 371 49.71 -31.62 24.84
CA ASN A 371 50.55 -32.73 24.43
C ASN A 371 50.94 -32.68 22.93
N VAL A 372 51.24 -31.49 22.41
CA VAL A 372 51.57 -31.28 21.00
C VAL A 372 53.01 -30.84 20.85
N VAL A 373 53.70 -31.45 19.89
CA VAL A 373 55.02 -31.03 19.46
C VAL A 373 54.94 -30.41 18.07
N VAL A 374 55.43 -29.20 17.93
CA VAL A 374 55.45 -28.45 16.64
C VAL A 374 56.84 -28.68 16.02
N LEU A 375 56.82 -29.18 14.77
CA LEU A 375 58.04 -29.40 14.01
C LEU A 375 58.27 -28.29 12.99
N SER A 376 59.51 -27.97 12.70
CA SER A 376 60.00 -27.13 11.61
C SER A 376 60.66 -28.03 10.57
N LEU A 377 59.86 -28.53 9.61
CA LEU A 377 60.30 -29.41 8.55
C LEU A 377 60.64 -28.66 7.29
#